data_5c7219525cb399a281c4334e7b13ccfb
#
_entry.id   5c7219525cb399a281c4334e7b13ccfb
#
_cell.length_a   1.000
_cell.length_b   1.000
_cell.length_c   1.000
_cell.angle_alpha   90.00
_cell.angle_beta   90.00
_cell.angle_gamma   90.00
#
_symmetry.space_group_name_H-M   'P 1'
#
loop_
_entity.id
_entity.type
_entity.pdbx_description
1 polymer ?
#
loop_
_entity_poly.entity_id
_entity_poly.type
_entity_poly.pdbx_seq_one_letter_code
_entity_poly.pdbx_strand_id
1 'polypeptide(L)'
;AIEKLIEHYDEFTPEFAEKESGVSAETIVDVARRIGKAGSRFANMNWRSASSGNFGGWQVARCLQFLNVLTGSIGTKGGTLPNSWNKFHPTLCSKPPAQKFWNELHFPKEYPLSHYELSYLLPHFLKENRGKMSVYFTRVFNPVWTYPDGFSWIEALRDEDKIGLHIALTPTWNETAYFADYVLPMGHSSERHDLISYETHSGLWIGYRQPVLREYARRQGKEPEFTYQI
;
A
#
# COMPACT_ATOMS: atom_id res chain seq x y z
N ALA A 1 -13.18 -24.11 22.09
CA ALA A 1 -12.68 -23.19 21.05
C ALA A 1 -11.44 -23.76 20.36
N ILE A 2 -10.41 -24.21 21.09
CA ILE A 2 -9.17 -24.76 20.54
C ILE A 2 -9.44 -26.07 19.77
N GLU A 3 -10.26 -26.94 20.28
CA GLU A 3 -10.63 -28.20 19.63
C GLU A 3 -11.25 -27.97 18.25
N LYS A 4 -12.20 -27.02 18.14
CA LYS A 4 -12.79 -26.65 16.85
C LYS A 4 -11.78 -26.04 15.88
N LEU A 5 -10.75 -25.38 16.41
CA LEU A 5 -9.71 -24.83 15.59
C LEU A 5 -8.80 -25.93 15.03
N ILE A 6 -8.44 -26.91 15.87
CA ILE A 6 -7.67 -28.09 15.44
C ILE A 6 -8.45 -28.84 14.37
N GLU A 7 -9.72 -29.13 14.62
CA GLU A 7 -10.61 -29.80 13.66
C GLU A 7 -10.69 -29.04 12.32
N HIS A 8 -10.76 -27.69 12.36
CA HIS A 8 -10.82 -26.87 11.15
C HIS A 8 -9.53 -26.89 10.33
N TYR A 9 -8.36 -27.07 10.98
CA TYR A 9 -7.07 -27.08 10.29
C TYR A 9 -6.51 -28.49 10.07
N ASP A 10 -7.21 -29.53 10.47
CA ASP A 10 -6.73 -30.92 10.42
C ASP A 10 -6.47 -31.42 8.98
N GLU A 11 -7.22 -30.89 8.01
CA GLU A 11 -7.02 -31.21 6.59
C GLU A 11 -5.77 -30.57 5.97
N PHE A 12 -5.23 -29.49 6.58
CA PHE A 12 -4.09 -28.76 6.05
C PHE A 12 -2.77 -29.32 6.62
N THR A 13 -2.48 -30.57 6.29
CA THR A 13 -1.27 -31.25 6.77
C THR A 13 0.01 -30.71 6.10
N PRO A 14 1.19 -30.99 6.66
CA PRO A 14 2.45 -30.65 5.99
C PRO A 14 2.57 -31.25 4.59
N GLU A 15 2.06 -32.45 4.36
CA GLU A 15 2.06 -33.14 3.07
C GLU A 15 1.09 -32.47 2.08
N PHE A 16 -0.05 -32.00 2.56
CA PHE A 16 -0.95 -31.16 1.76
C PHE A 16 -0.23 -29.88 1.33
N ALA A 17 0.41 -29.19 2.29
CA ALA A 17 1.13 -27.97 2.00
C ALA A 17 2.33 -28.17 1.06
N GLU A 18 3.04 -29.30 1.15
CA GLU A 18 4.10 -29.69 0.22
C GLU A 18 3.55 -29.80 -1.20
N LYS A 19 2.46 -30.53 -1.37
CA LYS A 19 1.81 -30.73 -2.67
C LYS A 19 1.41 -29.41 -3.32
N GLU A 20 0.85 -28.48 -2.53
CA GLU A 20 0.35 -27.20 -3.04
C GLU A 20 1.46 -26.15 -3.28
N SER A 21 2.52 -26.15 -2.45
CA SER A 21 3.56 -25.12 -2.47
C SER A 21 4.87 -25.56 -3.14
N GLY A 22 5.13 -26.86 -3.24
CA GLY A 22 6.42 -27.42 -3.63
C GLY A 22 7.50 -27.34 -2.55
N VAL A 23 7.18 -26.86 -1.35
CA VAL A 23 8.10 -26.85 -0.20
C VAL A 23 7.94 -28.16 0.56
N SER A 24 9.05 -28.86 0.87
CA SER A 24 8.98 -30.17 1.52
C SER A 24 8.28 -30.10 2.89
N ALA A 25 7.51 -31.13 3.21
CA ALA A 25 6.84 -31.29 4.51
C ALA A 25 7.82 -31.18 5.69
N GLU A 26 9.01 -31.73 5.55
CA GLU A 26 10.08 -31.63 6.55
C GLU A 26 10.47 -30.17 6.81
N THR A 27 10.67 -29.37 5.76
CA THR A 27 10.99 -27.95 5.87
C THR A 27 9.85 -27.18 6.55
N ILE A 28 8.61 -27.47 6.18
CA ILE A 28 7.42 -26.83 6.76
C ILE A 28 7.36 -27.11 8.27
N VAL A 29 7.57 -28.37 8.67
CA VAL A 29 7.57 -28.77 10.09
C VAL A 29 8.73 -28.13 10.85
N ASP A 30 9.94 -28.04 10.26
CA ASP A 30 11.08 -27.38 10.90
C ASP A 30 10.80 -25.89 11.14
N VAL A 31 10.29 -25.20 10.14
CA VAL A 31 9.90 -23.78 10.27
C VAL A 31 8.82 -23.59 11.35
N ALA A 32 7.78 -24.43 11.36
CA ALA A 32 6.74 -24.37 12.38
C ALA A 32 7.30 -24.58 13.79
N ARG A 33 8.22 -25.52 13.97
CA ARG A 33 8.90 -25.74 15.26
C ARG A 33 9.77 -24.56 15.69
N ARG A 34 10.45 -23.91 14.75
CA ARG A 34 11.24 -22.69 15.03
C ARG A 34 10.34 -21.55 15.47
N ILE A 35 9.19 -21.35 14.79
CA ILE A 35 8.18 -20.37 15.19
C ILE A 35 7.69 -20.66 16.62
N GLY A 36 7.31 -21.91 16.90
CA GLY A 36 6.89 -22.33 18.24
C GLY A 36 7.95 -22.08 19.32
N LYS A 37 9.23 -22.38 19.03
CA LYS A 37 10.36 -22.12 19.94
C LYS A 37 10.61 -20.63 20.18
N ALA A 38 10.35 -19.77 19.19
CA ALA A 38 10.46 -18.33 19.35
C ALA A 38 9.40 -17.78 20.33
N GLY A 39 8.22 -18.39 20.37
CA GLY A 39 7.14 -18.02 21.27
C GLY A 39 6.80 -16.54 21.16
N SER A 40 6.75 -15.86 22.29
CA SER A 40 6.41 -14.42 22.35
C SER A 40 7.40 -13.48 21.65
N ARG A 41 8.52 -13.99 21.15
CA ARG A 41 9.52 -13.23 20.39
C ARG A 41 9.42 -13.48 18.87
N PHE A 42 8.33 -14.08 18.42
CA PHE A 42 8.07 -14.23 17.02
C PHE A 42 7.52 -12.93 16.42
N ALA A 43 8.08 -12.52 15.29
CA ALA A 43 7.58 -11.39 14.51
C ALA A 43 7.45 -11.79 13.05
N ASN A 44 6.40 -11.33 12.40
CA ASN A 44 6.24 -11.43 10.96
C ASN A 44 5.91 -10.06 10.36
N MET A 45 6.04 -9.97 9.07
CA MET A 45 5.66 -8.81 8.30
C MET A 45 4.95 -9.25 7.03
N ASN A 46 3.85 -8.62 6.74
CA ASN A 46 3.29 -8.60 5.41
C ASN A 46 3.16 -7.15 4.93
N TRP A 47 3.15 -6.96 3.65
CA TRP A 47 2.90 -5.67 3.03
C TRP A 47 1.84 -5.84 1.93
N ARG A 48 1.45 -4.75 1.32
CA ARG A 48 0.37 -4.67 0.33
C ARG A 48 0.34 -5.85 -0.66
N SER A 49 1.47 -6.22 -1.25
CA SER A 49 1.54 -7.29 -2.25
C SER A 49 1.10 -8.66 -1.73
N ALA A 50 1.37 -8.98 -0.47
CA ALA A 50 0.95 -10.25 0.12
C ALA A 50 -0.55 -10.32 0.38
N SER A 51 -1.19 -9.17 0.63
CA SER A 51 -2.60 -9.10 1.01
C SER A 51 -3.51 -8.49 -0.06
N SER A 52 -2.97 -7.79 -1.05
CA SER A 52 -3.76 -7.13 -2.09
C SER A 52 -3.37 -7.48 -3.52
N GLY A 53 -2.16 -7.96 -3.75
CA GLY A 53 -1.66 -8.30 -5.09
C GLY A 53 -1.94 -9.73 -5.56
N ASN A 54 -2.49 -10.57 -4.69
CA ASN A 54 -2.76 -11.96 -4.98
C ASN A 54 -4.22 -12.32 -4.73
N PHE A 55 -4.74 -13.21 -5.55
CA PHE A 55 -6.00 -13.86 -5.28
C PHE A 55 -5.91 -14.60 -3.95
N GLY A 56 -6.80 -14.30 -3.02
CA GLY A 56 -6.74 -14.86 -1.67
C GLY A 56 -5.68 -14.27 -0.74
N GLY A 57 -4.97 -13.20 -1.13
CA GLY A 57 -3.94 -12.57 -0.31
C GLY A 57 -4.41 -12.11 1.07
N TRP A 58 -5.70 -11.79 1.22
CA TRP A 58 -6.33 -11.54 2.51
C TRP A 58 -6.19 -12.74 3.45
N GLN A 59 -6.37 -13.96 2.95
CA GLN A 59 -6.22 -15.18 3.74
C GLN A 59 -4.77 -15.38 4.18
N VAL A 60 -3.81 -15.09 3.30
CA VAL A 60 -2.37 -15.13 3.64
C VAL A 60 -2.06 -14.16 4.79
N ALA A 61 -2.52 -12.91 4.69
CA ALA A 61 -2.34 -11.92 5.73
C ALA A 61 -2.97 -12.36 7.07
N ARG A 62 -4.17 -12.94 7.02
CA ARG A 62 -4.85 -13.50 8.18
C ARG A 62 -4.08 -14.64 8.82
N CYS A 63 -3.58 -15.59 8.03
CA CYS A 63 -2.79 -16.71 8.54
C CYS A 63 -1.49 -16.24 9.18
N LEU A 64 -0.78 -15.29 8.58
CA LEU A 64 0.43 -14.71 9.16
C LEU A 64 0.13 -14.03 10.50
N GLN A 65 -0.94 -13.24 10.58
CA GLN A 65 -1.35 -12.62 11.84
C GLN A 65 -1.77 -13.66 12.89
N PHE A 66 -2.39 -14.75 12.43
CA PHE A 66 -2.81 -15.82 13.32
C PHE A 66 -1.62 -16.55 13.99
N LEU A 67 -0.48 -16.68 13.32
CA LEU A 67 0.75 -17.18 13.93
C LEU A 67 1.19 -16.32 15.13
N ASN A 68 1.02 -15.00 15.08
CA ASN A 68 1.30 -14.13 16.22
C ASN A 68 0.32 -14.38 17.38
N VAL A 69 -0.94 -14.70 17.08
CA VAL A 69 -1.93 -15.06 18.13
C VAL A 69 -1.53 -16.37 18.78
N LEU A 70 -1.20 -17.40 18.00
CA LEU A 70 -0.82 -18.72 18.50
C LEU A 70 0.46 -18.69 19.36
N THR A 71 1.41 -17.85 19.02
CA THR A 71 2.67 -17.70 19.75
C THR A 71 2.59 -16.70 20.91
N GLY A 72 1.46 -15.98 21.05
CA GLY A 72 1.32 -14.94 22.07
C GLY A 72 2.27 -13.76 21.85
N SER A 73 2.66 -13.48 20.60
CA SER A 73 3.72 -12.51 20.28
C SER A 73 3.22 -11.11 19.96
N ILE A 74 1.94 -10.82 20.16
CA ILE A 74 1.36 -9.50 19.92
C ILE A 74 1.65 -8.57 21.11
N GLY A 75 2.29 -7.44 20.85
CA GLY A 75 2.58 -6.43 21.87
C GLY A 75 3.70 -6.81 22.84
N THR A 76 4.49 -7.83 22.52
CA THR A 76 5.60 -8.31 23.37
C THR A 76 6.95 -7.81 22.88
N LYS A 77 7.94 -7.77 23.78
CA LYS A 77 9.33 -7.42 23.43
C LYS A 77 9.92 -8.48 22.49
N GLY A 78 10.28 -8.07 21.27
CA GLY A 78 10.78 -8.98 20.23
C GLY A 78 9.68 -9.67 19.43
N GLY A 79 8.42 -9.38 19.72
CA GLY A 79 7.26 -9.83 18.96
C GLY A 79 6.77 -8.78 17.97
N THR A 80 5.57 -8.99 17.46
CA THR A 80 4.91 -8.05 16.53
C THR A 80 4.16 -6.97 17.31
N LEU A 81 4.43 -5.72 17.01
CA LEU A 81 3.69 -4.59 17.55
C LEU A 81 2.73 -4.04 16.50
N PRO A 82 1.53 -3.62 16.91
CA PRO A 82 0.63 -2.92 15.99
C PRO A 82 1.28 -1.60 15.52
N ASN A 83 1.08 -1.28 14.25
CA ASN A 83 1.51 0.01 13.72
C ASN A 83 0.74 1.14 14.38
N SER A 84 1.41 2.23 14.66
CA SER A 84 0.72 3.46 15.02
C SER A 84 0.32 4.21 13.75
N TRP A 85 -0.95 4.51 13.63
CA TRP A 85 -1.46 5.40 12.58
C TRP A 85 -1.19 6.85 12.98
N ASN A 86 -0.02 7.33 12.65
CA ASN A 86 0.37 8.71 12.96
C ASN A 86 -0.30 9.66 11.99
N LYS A 87 -1.49 10.05 12.31
CA LYS A 87 -2.15 11.16 11.61
C LYS A 87 -1.92 12.46 12.39
N PHE A 88 -1.71 13.53 11.67
CA PHE A 88 -1.66 14.86 12.29
C PHE A 88 -3.03 15.21 12.86
N HIS A 89 -3.09 15.42 14.14
CA HIS A 89 -4.29 15.89 14.83
C HIS A 89 -3.95 17.12 15.71
N PRO A 90 -4.78 18.14 15.71
CA PRO A 90 -5.96 18.35 14.86
C PRO A 90 -5.58 18.59 13.39
N THR A 91 -6.46 18.24 12.48
CA THR A 91 -6.34 18.65 11.08
C THR A 91 -6.61 20.15 10.97
N LEU A 92 -5.73 20.87 10.29
CA LEU A 92 -5.86 22.32 10.09
C LEU A 92 -6.95 22.69 9.06
N CYS A 93 -7.48 21.70 8.36
CA CYS A 93 -8.46 21.87 7.30
C CYS A 93 -9.77 21.17 7.64
N SER A 94 -10.86 21.66 7.07
CA SER A 94 -12.14 20.98 7.11
C SER A 94 -12.01 19.59 6.53
N LYS A 95 -12.69 18.61 7.12
CA LYS A 95 -12.76 17.28 6.53
C LYS A 95 -13.41 17.37 5.15
N PRO A 96 -12.86 16.71 4.15
CA PRO A 96 -13.54 16.63 2.86
C PRO A 96 -14.91 15.97 3.05
N PRO A 97 -15.88 16.28 2.18
CA PRO A 97 -17.16 15.60 2.22
C PRO A 97 -16.96 14.08 2.07
N ALA A 98 -17.86 13.31 2.65
CA ALA A 98 -17.81 11.85 2.51
C ALA A 98 -17.89 11.45 1.03
N GLN A 99 -17.07 10.50 0.64
CA GLN A 99 -17.12 9.93 -0.69
C GLN A 99 -18.48 9.29 -0.93
N LYS A 100 -19.12 9.65 -2.03
CA LYS A 100 -20.46 9.16 -2.39
C LYS A 100 -20.43 8.01 -3.41
N PHE A 101 -19.35 7.94 -4.20
CA PHE A 101 -19.20 7.00 -5.30
C PHE A 101 -17.97 6.13 -5.09
N TRP A 102 -17.98 4.97 -5.70
CA TRP A 102 -16.84 4.03 -5.74
C TRP A 102 -16.37 3.54 -4.37
N ASN A 103 -17.28 3.44 -3.41
CA ASN A 103 -16.95 2.81 -2.13
C ASN A 103 -16.46 1.36 -2.30
N GLU A 104 -16.84 0.73 -3.38
CA GLU A 104 -16.38 -0.59 -3.80
C GLU A 104 -14.88 -0.66 -4.05
N LEU A 105 -14.19 0.45 -4.33
CA LEU A 105 -12.73 0.47 -4.41
C LEU A 105 -12.06 0.12 -3.07
N HIS A 106 -12.75 0.33 -1.97
CA HIS A 106 -12.28 -0.07 -0.65
C HIS A 106 -12.84 -1.42 -0.20
N PHE A 107 -14.11 -1.68 -0.49
CA PHE A 107 -14.84 -2.87 -0.06
C PHE A 107 -15.69 -3.41 -1.21
N PRO A 108 -15.09 -3.97 -2.26
CA PRO A 108 -15.82 -4.42 -3.42
C PRO A 108 -16.65 -5.64 -3.09
N LYS A 109 -17.92 -5.62 -3.46
CA LYS A 109 -18.80 -6.78 -3.34
C LYS A 109 -18.51 -7.83 -4.41
N GLU A 110 -18.15 -7.37 -5.59
CA GLU A 110 -17.89 -8.21 -6.76
C GLU A 110 -16.48 -8.79 -6.76
N TYR A 111 -15.54 -8.10 -6.12
CA TYR A 111 -14.13 -8.48 -6.07
C TYR A 111 -13.63 -8.53 -4.62
N PRO A 112 -14.10 -9.50 -3.83
CA PRO A 112 -13.76 -9.58 -2.40
C PRO A 112 -12.34 -10.11 -2.19
N LEU A 113 -11.38 -9.64 -2.98
CA LEU A 113 -10.07 -10.25 -3.10
C LEU A 113 -9.11 -9.84 -2.01
N SER A 114 -9.38 -8.69 -1.36
CA SER A 114 -8.31 -8.21 -0.53
C SER A 114 -8.74 -7.07 0.35
N HIS A 115 -7.97 -6.71 1.08
CA HIS A 115 -7.59 -5.56 1.77
C HIS A 115 -7.80 -4.27 0.92
N TYR A 116 -8.02 -3.15 1.53
CA TYR A 116 -8.23 -1.87 0.86
C TYR A 116 -7.15 -1.54 -0.19
N GLU A 117 -7.34 -0.51 -0.97
CA GLU A 117 -6.54 -0.09 -2.13
C GLU A 117 -6.78 -0.91 -3.39
N LEU A 118 -8.02 -1.04 -3.75
CA LEU A 118 -8.39 -1.58 -5.05
C LEU A 118 -8.45 -0.49 -6.13
N SER A 119 -7.62 0.55 -5.99
CA SER A 119 -7.56 1.66 -6.95
C SER A 119 -7.21 1.22 -8.37
N TYR A 120 -6.61 0.04 -8.55
CA TYR A 120 -6.41 -0.58 -9.87
C TYR A 120 -7.71 -0.97 -10.58
N LEU A 121 -8.84 -1.04 -9.85
CA LEU A 121 -10.16 -1.26 -10.44
C LEU A 121 -10.79 0.02 -11.02
N LEU A 122 -10.23 1.18 -10.71
CA LEU A 122 -10.78 2.46 -11.16
C LEU A 122 -10.97 2.53 -12.68
N PRO A 123 -10.01 2.16 -13.53
CA PRO A 123 -10.22 2.20 -14.99
C PRO A 123 -11.35 1.27 -15.44
N HIS A 124 -11.55 0.13 -14.80
CA HIS A 124 -12.66 -0.79 -15.11
C HIS A 124 -14.00 -0.15 -14.75
N PHE A 125 -14.12 0.49 -13.58
CA PHE A 125 -15.35 1.19 -13.19
C PHE A 125 -15.70 2.33 -14.14
N LEU A 126 -14.68 3.06 -14.61
CA LEU A 126 -14.88 4.10 -15.61
C LEU A 126 -15.34 3.52 -16.95
N LYS A 127 -14.73 2.43 -17.41
CA LYS A 127 -15.11 1.72 -18.64
C LYS A 127 -16.54 1.17 -18.57
N GLU A 128 -16.98 0.70 -17.42
CA GLU A 128 -18.34 0.22 -17.14
C GLU A 128 -19.37 1.35 -16.94
N ASN A 129 -18.99 2.60 -17.16
CA ASN A 129 -19.83 3.79 -16.95
C ASN A 129 -20.38 3.92 -15.51
N ARG A 130 -19.64 3.47 -14.52
CA ARG A 130 -19.99 3.58 -13.10
C ARG A 130 -19.66 4.97 -12.53
N GLY A 131 -19.28 5.90 -13.36
CA GLY A 131 -19.02 7.29 -13.04
C GLY A 131 -18.08 7.95 -14.04
N LYS A 132 -17.84 9.24 -13.82
CA LYS A 132 -16.91 10.08 -14.59
C LYS A 132 -16.07 10.89 -13.60
N MET A 133 -14.81 11.10 -13.90
CA MET A 133 -13.93 12.01 -13.17
C MET A 133 -13.81 13.32 -13.95
N SER A 134 -14.25 14.43 -13.35
CA SER A 134 -14.05 15.75 -13.97
C SER A 134 -12.58 16.14 -13.96
N VAL A 135 -11.89 15.88 -12.86
CA VAL A 135 -10.46 16.14 -12.70
C VAL A 135 -9.80 14.97 -11.97
N TYR A 136 -8.68 14.53 -12.49
CA TYR A 136 -7.86 13.48 -11.91
C TYR A 136 -6.44 14.00 -11.64
N PHE A 137 -5.99 13.88 -10.40
CA PHE A 137 -4.62 14.19 -10.02
C PHE A 137 -3.84 12.92 -9.76
N THR A 138 -2.70 12.76 -10.42
CA THR A 138 -1.70 11.76 -10.04
C THR A 138 -0.51 12.44 -9.39
N ARG A 139 -0.12 12.00 -8.19
CA ARG A 139 1.03 12.53 -7.48
C ARG A 139 2.03 11.42 -7.18
N VAL A 140 3.17 11.43 -7.86
CA VAL A 140 4.20 10.38 -7.73
C VAL A 140 3.58 8.98 -7.88
N PHE A 141 2.59 8.88 -8.77
CA PHE A 141 1.81 7.67 -8.97
C PHE A 141 1.80 7.32 -10.45
N ASN A 142 2.25 6.11 -10.77
CA ASN A 142 2.40 5.63 -12.15
C ASN A 142 1.62 4.35 -12.39
N PRO A 143 0.28 4.38 -12.35
CA PRO A 143 -0.53 3.18 -12.47
C PRO A 143 -0.41 2.49 -13.84
N VAL A 144 -0.12 3.22 -14.90
CA VAL A 144 0.11 2.62 -16.23
C VAL A 144 1.20 1.56 -16.20
N TRP A 145 2.23 1.74 -15.39
CA TRP A 145 3.36 0.81 -15.29
C TRP A 145 3.33 -0.06 -14.04
N THR A 146 2.95 0.49 -12.91
CA THR A 146 3.12 -0.17 -11.61
C THR A 146 1.89 -0.94 -11.11
N TYR A 147 0.74 -0.73 -11.74
CA TYR A 147 -0.48 -1.43 -11.37
C TYR A 147 -0.85 -2.52 -12.38
N PRO A 148 -1.63 -3.51 -11.93
CA PRO A 148 -2.19 -4.50 -12.84
C PRO A 148 -2.99 -3.84 -13.96
N ASP A 149 -2.90 -4.40 -15.16
CA ASP A 149 -3.66 -3.96 -16.33
C ASP A 149 -3.47 -2.48 -16.70
N GLY A 150 -2.22 -2.10 -16.93
CA GLY A 150 -1.86 -0.75 -17.35
C GLY A 150 -2.52 -0.31 -18.66
N PHE A 151 -2.92 -1.25 -19.52
CA PHE A 151 -3.63 -0.94 -20.77
C PHE A 151 -5.02 -0.36 -20.51
N SER A 152 -5.76 -0.88 -19.56
CA SER A 152 -7.04 -0.30 -19.13
C SER A 152 -6.87 1.12 -18.57
N TRP A 153 -5.75 1.40 -17.89
CA TRP A 153 -5.42 2.77 -17.48
C TRP A 153 -5.18 3.68 -18.68
N ILE A 154 -4.43 3.23 -19.70
CA ILE A 154 -4.20 4.00 -20.93
C ILE A 154 -5.52 4.32 -21.63
N GLU A 155 -6.40 3.35 -21.75
CA GLU A 155 -7.72 3.55 -22.37
C GLU A 155 -8.54 4.61 -21.61
N ALA A 156 -8.60 4.50 -20.27
CA ALA A 156 -9.34 5.45 -19.44
C ALA A 156 -8.74 6.87 -19.45
N LEU A 157 -7.41 7.00 -19.47
CA LEU A 157 -6.71 8.29 -19.48
C LEU A 157 -6.83 9.01 -20.84
N ARG A 158 -7.11 8.29 -21.93
CA ARG A 158 -7.32 8.84 -23.26
C ARG A 158 -8.77 9.23 -23.55
N ASP A 159 -9.68 8.84 -22.72
CA ASP A 159 -11.12 9.06 -22.90
C ASP A 159 -11.60 10.22 -22.02
N GLU A 160 -11.78 11.39 -22.66
CA GLU A 160 -12.25 12.61 -21.98
C GLU A 160 -13.67 12.46 -21.41
N ASP A 161 -14.46 11.51 -21.92
CA ASP A 161 -15.75 11.17 -21.33
C ASP A 161 -15.63 10.39 -20.02
N LYS A 162 -14.46 9.82 -19.75
CA LYS A 162 -14.13 9.13 -18.50
C LYS A 162 -13.36 10.02 -17.53
N ILE A 163 -12.32 10.68 -18.03
CA ILE A 163 -11.46 11.61 -17.26
C ILE A 163 -11.37 12.91 -18.03
N GLY A 164 -12.05 13.95 -17.54
CA GLY A 164 -12.17 15.23 -18.25
C GLY A 164 -10.89 16.06 -18.23
N LEU A 165 -10.07 15.93 -17.19
CA LEU A 165 -8.78 16.61 -17.04
C LEU A 165 -7.84 15.76 -16.20
N HIS A 166 -6.67 15.45 -16.72
CA HIS A 166 -5.63 14.76 -15.97
C HIS A 166 -4.43 15.67 -15.71
N ILE A 167 -4.07 15.82 -14.43
CA ILE A 167 -2.93 16.62 -13.98
C ILE A 167 -1.95 15.73 -13.25
N ALA A 168 -0.72 15.62 -13.77
CA ALA A 168 0.33 14.85 -13.14
C ALA A 168 1.30 15.74 -12.35
N LEU A 169 1.45 15.45 -11.05
CA LEU A 169 2.46 16.05 -10.20
C LEU A 169 3.58 15.05 -9.99
N THR A 170 4.71 15.28 -10.63
CA THR A 170 5.80 14.31 -10.62
C THR A 170 7.18 14.97 -10.67
N PRO A 171 8.18 14.44 -9.95
CA PRO A 171 9.55 14.94 -10.04
C PRO A 171 10.29 14.42 -11.28
N THR A 172 9.78 13.37 -11.92
CA THR A 172 10.37 12.75 -13.10
C THR A 172 9.27 12.35 -14.08
N TRP A 173 9.60 12.27 -15.37
CA TRP A 173 8.70 11.69 -16.35
C TRP A 173 8.41 10.22 -16.02
N ASN A 174 7.18 9.82 -16.25
CA ASN A 174 6.74 8.43 -16.17
C ASN A 174 5.62 8.17 -17.18
N GLU A 175 5.26 6.91 -17.35
CA GLU A 175 4.31 6.48 -18.37
C GLU A 175 2.92 7.10 -18.18
N THR A 176 2.47 7.25 -16.95
CA THR A 176 1.17 7.87 -16.64
C THR A 176 1.17 9.37 -16.95
N ALA A 177 2.27 10.07 -16.61
CA ALA A 177 2.40 11.50 -16.91
C ALA A 177 2.40 11.79 -18.41
N TYR A 178 2.75 10.82 -19.25
CA TYR A 178 2.70 10.94 -20.69
C TYR A 178 1.26 11.12 -21.23
N PHE A 179 0.27 10.68 -20.47
CA PHE A 179 -1.15 10.83 -20.81
C PHE A 179 -1.83 11.98 -20.05
N ALA A 180 -1.07 12.83 -19.37
CA ALA A 180 -1.63 13.97 -18.67
C ALA A 180 -1.79 15.18 -19.58
N ASP A 181 -2.85 15.96 -19.37
CA ASP A 181 -3.06 17.25 -20.03
C ASP A 181 -2.07 18.29 -19.51
N TYR A 182 -1.75 18.21 -18.21
CA TYR A 182 -0.75 19.06 -17.57
C TYR A 182 0.20 18.25 -16.72
N VAL A 183 1.49 18.50 -16.90
CA VAL A 183 2.53 17.96 -16.02
C VAL A 183 3.09 19.11 -15.21
N LEU A 184 2.86 19.06 -13.90
CA LEU A 184 3.38 20.04 -12.94
C LEU A 184 4.62 19.44 -12.27
N PRO A 185 5.82 20.00 -12.53
CA PRO A 185 7.02 19.51 -11.89
C PRO A 185 6.96 19.76 -10.39
N MET A 186 7.21 18.73 -9.60
CA MET A 186 7.35 18.86 -8.16
C MET A 186 8.78 18.58 -7.73
N GLY A 187 9.25 19.28 -6.71
CA GLY A 187 10.58 19.06 -6.17
C GLY A 187 10.79 17.63 -5.71
N HIS A 188 11.93 17.06 -6.04
CA HIS A 188 12.36 15.79 -5.51
C HIS A 188 12.46 15.85 -3.98
N SER A 189 12.37 14.72 -3.32
CA SER A 189 12.39 14.64 -1.86
C SER A 189 13.62 15.27 -1.19
N SER A 190 14.74 15.33 -1.88
CA SER A 190 15.97 15.99 -1.41
C SER A 190 16.01 17.51 -1.64
N GLU A 191 15.03 18.06 -2.37
CA GLU A 191 14.96 19.48 -2.73
C GLU A 191 13.94 20.25 -1.90
N ARG A 192 13.10 19.57 -1.13
CA ARG A 192 12.00 20.19 -0.39
C ARG A 192 12.03 19.87 1.10
N HIS A 193 11.43 20.76 1.89
CA HIS A 193 11.05 20.45 3.25
C HIS A 193 9.86 19.47 3.25
N ASP A 194 9.85 18.53 4.17
CA ASP A 194 8.74 17.60 4.29
C ASP A 194 8.56 17.14 5.75
N LEU A 195 7.36 16.74 6.08
CA LEU A 195 7.02 16.10 7.33
C LEU A 195 6.71 14.63 7.06
N ILE A 196 7.29 13.77 7.83
CA ILE A 196 7.08 12.33 7.73
C ILE A 196 6.44 11.85 9.03
N SER A 197 5.27 11.26 8.93
CA SER A 197 4.70 10.45 9.99
C SER A 197 4.84 8.98 9.60
N TYR A 198 5.40 8.18 10.49
CA TYR A 198 5.70 6.79 10.18
C TYR A 198 4.55 5.86 10.56
N GLU A 199 3.99 5.22 9.56
CA GLU A 199 2.93 4.22 9.71
C GLU A 199 3.48 2.83 10.06
N THR A 200 4.78 2.64 9.92
CA THR A 200 5.44 1.33 10.10
C THR A 200 6.20 1.20 11.41
N HIS A 201 5.99 2.10 12.34
CA HIS A 201 6.64 2.12 13.63
C HIS A 201 5.64 2.03 14.77
N SER A 202 6.00 1.36 15.85
CA SER A 202 5.12 1.18 17.03
C SER A 202 4.97 2.43 17.89
N GLY A 203 5.90 3.37 17.80
CA GLY A 203 5.87 4.65 18.51
C GLY A 203 5.34 5.79 17.65
N LEU A 204 4.70 6.76 18.28
CA LEU A 204 4.30 8.00 17.62
C LEU A 204 5.51 8.91 17.46
N TRP A 205 5.86 9.25 16.22
CA TRP A 205 6.88 10.25 15.96
C TRP A 205 6.67 10.95 14.63
N ILE A 206 7.19 12.16 14.55
CA ILE A 206 7.16 12.99 13.36
C ILE A 206 8.60 13.27 12.98
N GLY A 207 8.98 12.86 11.77
CA GLY A 207 10.26 13.22 11.19
C GLY A 207 10.15 14.49 10.36
N TYR A 208 11.12 15.35 10.48
CA TYR A 208 11.29 16.52 9.63
C TYR A 208 12.44 16.31 8.66
N ARG A 209 12.16 16.43 7.38
CA ARG A 209 13.16 16.32 6.33
C ARG A 209 13.53 17.68 5.79
N GLN A 210 14.82 17.94 5.75
CA GLN A 210 15.37 19.16 5.17
C GLN A 210 15.80 18.93 3.71
N PRO A 211 15.75 19.96 2.86
CA PRO A 211 16.14 19.89 1.45
C PRO A 211 17.67 19.94 1.31
N VAL A 212 18.30 18.78 1.39
CA VAL A 212 19.77 18.67 1.37
C VAL A 212 20.43 19.22 0.11
N LEU A 213 19.79 19.05 -1.06
CA LEU A 213 20.32 19.59 -2.33
C LEU A 213 20.20 21.11 -2.37
N ARG A 214 19.14 21.67 -1.83
CA ARG A 214 18.96 23.12 -1.74
C ARG A 214 20.02 23.74 -0.83
N GLU A 215 20.25 23.14 0.32
CA GLU A 215 21.28 23.60 1.26
C GLU A 215 22.69 23.45 0.67
N TYR A 216 22.95 22.37 -0.07
CA TYR A 216 24.21 22.22 -0.78
C TYR A 216 24.41 23.32 -1.82
N ALA A 217 23.42 23.61 -2.67
CA ALA A 217 23.51 24.67 -3.66
C ALA A 217 23.77 26.04 -3.00
N ARG A 218 23.06 26.34 -1.92
CA ARG A 218 23.26 27.57 -1.15
C ARG A 218 24.66 27.71 -0.61
N ARG A 219 25.25 26.65 -0.07
CA ARG A 219 26.65 26.63 0.41
C ARG A 219 27.68 26.85 -0.71
N GLN A 220 27.30 26.50 -1.94
CA GLN A 220 28.16 26.76 -3.13
C GLN A 220 27.90 28.14 -3.75
N GLY A 221 27.10 28.99 -3.13
CA GLY A 221 26.74 30.31 -3.67
C GLY A 221 25.87 30.22 -4.92
N LYS A 222 25.21 29.09 -5.15
CA LYS A 222 24.28 28.86 -6.27
C LYS A 222 22.84 28.95 -5.79
N GLU A 223 22.01 29.68 -6.56
CA GLU A 223 20.56 29.56 -6.37
C GLU A 223 20.11 28.18 -6.83
N PRO A 224 19.28 27.49 -6.05
CA PRO A 224 18.74 26.21 -6.48
C PRO A 224 17.77 26.40 -7.65
N GLU A 225 18.02 25.69 -8.74
CA GLU A 225 17.24 25.82 -9.98
C GLU A 225 15.78 25.40 -9.81
N PHE A 226 15.47 24.57 -8.82
CA PHE A 226 14.13 24.07 -8.58
C PHE A 226 13.79 24.05 -7.10
N THR A 227 12.75 24.76 -6.71
CA THR A 227 12.25 24.79 -5.33
C THR A 227 10.73 24.80 -5.29
N TYR A 228 10.11 23.96 -6.06
CA TYR A 228 8.66 23.85 -6.01
C TYR A 228 8.26 23.03 -4.79
N GLN A 229 7.61 23.70 -3.86
CA GLN A 229 6.82 23.07 -2.81
C GLN A 229 5.36 23.09 -3.29
N ILE A 230 4.87 21.94 -3.67
CA ILE A 230 3.46 21.73 -3.95
C ILE A 230 2.88 20.87 -2.84
#